data_ffd57e96786dce2eb0bbcd2ba75cb370
#
_entry.id   ffd57e96786dce2eb0bbcd2ba75cb370
#
_cell.length_a   1.000
_cell.length_b   1.000
_cell.length_c   1.000
_cell.angle_alpha   90.00
_cell.angle_beta   90.00
_cell.angle_gamma   90.00
#
_symmetry.space_group_name_H-M   'P 1'
#
loop_
_entity.id
_entity.type
_entity.pdbx_description
1 polymer ?
#
loop_
_entity_poly.entity_id
_entity_poly.type
_entity_poly.pdbx_seq_one_letter_code
_entity_poly.pdbx_strand_id
1 'polypeptide(L)'
;MTGQARAVPVRMTIKRHRKLGQIIAAGTSPQRLVLRARIILAAAEEVPNARIARDLGCSTATVRAWRGRFAVHGIPGIFDKPRSGRPETHGPSARLAAVATATSVPPDGESSWSQAMIARHLRERGLGMSRATVGRVLADAHVRPHKVRGWLNRADDPSFWARAGAVCRLYLNPPPGTVLVSIDEKTGIQAKSRTHPDIPGRPGRDARREFEYVRHGTVSIIAAMNVTAGEVIAQRIARNDSVTFIRLLAMLDQSIAPGLRIHLIMDNGSSHTSKATRAWIAARPRFSVTYTPKHASWLNIIEQWFSVLTRKLLRRGGFTSRDDLEAQITAFTVSYNKTAHPWKWKYDADADHARYLERHPQQDSLARAA
;
A
#
# COMPACT_ATOMS: atom_id res chain seq x y z
N MET A 1 -27.36 -10.51 -69.15
CA MET A 1 -27.04 -11.66 -68.26
C MET A 1 -26.08 -11.15 -67.19
N THR A 2 -26.57 -10.76 -66.01
CA THR A 2 -25.73 -10.29 -64.92
C THR A 2 -25.11 -11.52 -64.24
N GLY A 3 -23.81 -11.73 -64.46
CA GLY A 3 -23.06 -12.82 -63.86
C GLY A 3 -23.18 -12.79 -62.32
N GLN A 4 -23.80 -13.81 -61.75
CA GLN A 4 -23.84 -13.98 -60.30
C GLN A 4 -22.41 -14.19 -59.81
N ALA A 5 -21.87 -13.19 -59.09
CA ALA A 5 -20.56 -13.28 -58.50
C ALA A 5 -20.50 -14.52 -57.57
N ARG A 6 -19.66 -15.47 -57.94
CA ARG A 6 -19.48 -16.76 -57.22
C ARG A 6 -19.12 -16.46 -55.76
N ALA A 7 -19.80 -17.12 -54.83
CA ALA A 7 -19.58 -16.91 -53.42
C ALA A 7 -18.15 -17.31 -53.03
N VAL A 8 -17.45 -16.49 -52.25
CA VAL A 8 -16.09 -16.71 -51.78
C VAL A 8 -16.02 -18.03 -51.00
N PRO A 9 -15.14 -18.99 -51.39
CA PRO A 9 -15.03 -20.28 -50.70
C PRO A 9 -14.44 -20.10 -49.30
N VAL A 10 -14.98 -20.82 -48.32
CA VAL A 10 -14.51 -20.81 -46.93
C VAL A 10 -13.74 -22.10 -46.63
N ARG A 11 -12.42 -22.00 -46.47
CA ARG A 11 -11.62 -23.15 -46.06
C ARG A 11 -11.75 -23.39 -44.58
N MET A 12 -12.39 -24.51 -44.18
CA MET A 12 -12.62 -24.87 -42.80
C MET A 12 -11.65 -26.01 -42.39
N THR A 13 -10.97 -25.79 -41.24
CA THR A 13 -10.19 -26.85 -40.57
C THR A 13 -10.94 -27.33 -39.32
N ILE A 14 -10.67 -28.53 -38.83
CA ILE A 14 -11.26 -29.07 -37.59
C ILE A 14 -11.08 -28.08 -36.41
N LYS A 15 -9.89 -27.50 -36.31
CA LYS A 15 -9.57 -26.52 -35.25
C LYS A 15 -10.43 -25.24 -35.36
N ARG A 16 -10.63 -24.73 -36.59
CA ARG A 16 -11.49 -23.55 -36.84
C ARG A 16 -12.95 -23.86 -36.55
N HIS A 17 -13.44 -25.01 -36.99
CA HIS A 17 -14.81 -25.47 -36.76
C HIS A 17 -15.09 -25.56 -35.24
N ARG A 18 -14.23 -26.22 -34.48
CA ARG A 18 -14.33 -26.33 -33.01
C ARG A 18 -14.38 -24.97 -32.34
N LYS A 19 -13.50 -24.03 -32.75
CA LYS A 19 -13.46 -22.69 -32.17
C LYS A 19 -14.73 -21.88 -32.43
N LEU A 20 -15.31 -21.97 -33.65
CA LEU A 20 -16.59 -21.35 -33.97
C LEU A 20 -17.73 -21.97 -33.15
N GLY A 21 -17.76 -23.29 -33.03
CA GLY A 21 -18.70 -24.01 -32.19
C GLY A 21 -18.65 -23.56 -30.70
N GLN A 22 -17.45 -23.40 -30.15
CA GLN A 22 -17.25 -22.88 -28.81
C GLN A 22 -17.82 -21.46 -28.64
N ILE A 23 -17.64 -20.56 -29.63
CA ILE A 23 -18.22 -19.21 -29.62
C ILE A 23 -19.74 -19.27 -29.59
N ILE A 24 -20.34 -20.18 -30.34
CA ILE A 24 -21.80 -20.34 -30.40
C ILE A 24 -22.37 -20.91 -29.10
N ALA A 25 -21.68 -21.89 -28.51
CA ALA A 25 -22.12 -22.57 -27.30
C ALA A 25 -21.91 -21.74 -26.01
N ALA A 26 -20.97 -20.79 -26.01
CA ALA A 26 -20.67 -19.99 -24.83
C ALA A 26 -21.77 -18.95 -24.56
N GLY A 27 -22.50 -19.08 -23.46
CA GLY A 27 -23.58 -18.16 -23.04
C GLY A 27 -23.13 -16.71 -22.85
N THR A 28 -21.83 -16.47 -22.68
CA THR A 28 -21.24 -15.12 -22.54
C THR A 28 -20.80 -14.50 -23.86
N SER A 29 -20.91 -15.20 -24.99
CA SER A 29 -20.52 -14.66 -26.30
C SER A 29 -21.46 -13.55 -26.75
N PRO A 30 -20.95 -12.39 -27.20
CA PRO A 30 -21.77 -11.34 -27.79
C PRO A 30 -22.60 -11.90 -28.96
N GLN A 31 -23.90 -11.59 -29.01
CA GLN A 31 -24.82 -12.08 -30.06
C GLN A 31 -24.32 -11.83 -31.49
N ARG A 32 -23.70 -10.65 -31.70
CA ARG A 32 -23.08 -10.31 -32.99
C ARG A 32 -21.97 -11.28 -33.41
N LEU A 33 -21.24 -11.83 -32.43
CA LEU A 33 -20.16 -12.78 -32.72
C LEU A 33 -20.71 -14.17 -32.98
N VAL A 34 -21.77 -14.56 -32.26
CA VAL A 34 -22.53 -15.81 -32.50
C VAL A 34 -23.12 -15.81 -33.90
N LEU A 35 -23.76 -14.70 -34.32
CA LEU A 35 -24.28 -14.57 -35.68
C LEU A 35 -23.19 -14.75 -36.75
N ARG A 36 -22.05 -14.09 -36.56
CA ARG A 36 -20.90 -14.21 -37.49
C ARG A 36 -20.37 -15.63 -37.54
N ALA A 37 -20.24 -16.30 -36.40
CA ALA A 37 -19.78 -17.69 -36.33
C ALA A 37 -20.75 -18.64 -37.08
N ARG A 38 -22.08 -18.44 -36.92
CA ARG A 38 -23.11 -19.22 -37.66
C ARG A 38 -23.03 -18.96 -39.17
N ILE A 39 -22.86 -17.71 -39.60
CA ILE A 39 -22.64 -17.37 -41.00
C ILE A 39 -21.48 -18.18 -41.60
N ILE A 40 -20.35 -18.23 -40.89
CA ILE A 40 -19.14 -18.89 -41.39
C ILE A 40 -19.28 -20.40 -41.42
N LEU A 41 -19.93 -21.03 -40.43
CA LEU A 41 -20.20 -22.46 -40.45
C LEU A 41 -21.10 -22.83 -41.62
N ALA A 42 -22.23 -22.14 -41.81
CA ALA A 42 -23.11 -22.39 -42.95
C ALA A 42 -22.41 -22.11 -44.30
N ALA A 43 -21.53 -21.10 -44.37
CA ALA A 43 -20.74 -20.83 -45.56
C ALA A 43 -19.70 -21.93 -45.86
N ALA A 44 -19.19 -22.64 -44.85
CA ALA A 44 -18.30 -23.76 -45.00
C ALA A 44 -18.99 -25.04 -45.54
N GLU A 45 -20.28 -25.14 -45.29
CA GLU A 45 -21.18 -26.17 -45.85
C GLU A 45 -21.70 -25.80 -47.25
N GLU A 46 -21.06 -24.81 -47.91
CA GLU A 46 -21.36 -24.32 -49.26
C GLU A 46 -22.79 -23.76 -49.45
N VAL A 47 -23.47 -23.44 -48.32
CA VAL A 47 -24.82 -22.86 -48.41
C VAL A 47 -24.78 -21.51 -49.14
N PRO A 48 -25.72 -21.24 -50.07
CA PRO A 48 -25.78 -19.98 -50.80
C PRO A 48 -25.98 -18.76 -49.88
N ASN A 49 -25.33 -17.63 -50.15
CA ASN A 49 -25.42 -16.41 -49.31
C ASN A 49 -26.86 -15.93 -49.04
N ALA A 50 -27.75 -16.04 -50.05
CA ALA A 50 -29.17 -15.66 -49.90
C ALA A 50 -29.93 -16.57 -48.91
N ARG A 51 -29.59 -17.87 -48.88
CA ARG A 51 -30.19 -18.82 -47.93
C ARG A 51 -29.67 -18.54 -46.51
N ILE A 52 -28.35 -18.41 -46.33
CA ILE A 52 -27.75 -18.05 -45.05
C ILE A 52 -28.39 -16.76 -44.48
N ALA A 53 -28.56 -15.73 -45.34
CA ALA A 53 -29.12 -14.47 -44.94
C ALA A 53 -30.58 -14.61 -44.41
N ARG A 54 -31.38 -15.46 -45.12
CA ARG A 54 -32.78 -15.74 -44.74
C ARG A 54 -32.85 -16.53 -43.44
N ASP A 55 -32.06 -17.60 -43.33
CA ASP A 55 -32.07 -18.53 -42.19
C ASP A 55 -31.59 -17.87 -40.91
N LEU A 56 -30.67 -16.87 -41.00
CA LEU A 56 -30.12 -16.16 -39.88
C LEU A 56 -30.67 -14.73 -39.67
N GLY A 57 -31.69 -14.34 -40.42
CA GLY A 57 -32.35 -13.02 -40.27
C GLY A 57 -31.41 -11.80 -40.52
N CYS A 58 -30.49 -11.91 -41.47
CA CYS A 58 -29.57 -10.83 -41.79
C CYS A 58 -29.52 -10.52 -43.30
N SER A 59 -28.84 -9.44 -43.68
CA SER A 59 -28.71 -9.10 -45.08
C SER A 59 -27.69 -9.94 -45.82
N THR A 60 -27.88 -10.20 -47.11
CA THR A 60 -26.88 -10.88 -47.97
C THR A 60 -25.55 -10.13 -48.04
N ALA A 61 -25.57 -8.78 -47.91
CA ALA A 61 -24.37 -7.96 -47.79
C ALA A 61 -23.57 -8.28 -46.52
N THR A 62 -24.26 -8.52 -45.37
CA THR A 62 -23.65 -8.94 -44.12
C THR A 62 -22.98 -10.29 -44.27
N VAL A 63 -23.66 -11.25 -44.90
CA VAL A 63 -23.09 -12.58 -45.15
C VAL A 63 -21.83 -12.50 -46.05
N ARG A 64 -21.90 -11.75 -47.15
CA ARG A 64 -20.74 -11.54 -48.05
C ARG A 64 -19.56 -10.89 -47.30
N ALA A 65 -19.79 -9.88 -46.51
CA ALA A 65 -18.78 -9.15 -45.77
C ALA A 65 -18.03 -10.08 -44.79
N TRP A 66 -18.75 -10.86 -43.96
CA TRP A 66 -18.13 -11.72 -42.95
C TRP A 66 -17.49 -12.96 -43.60
N ARG A 67 -18.08 -13.50 -44.63
CA ARG A 67 -17.51 -14.59 -45.45
C ARG A 67 -16.17 -14.18 -46.08
N GLY A 68 -16.13 -13.00 -46.70
CA GLY A 68 -14.88 -12.45 -47.28
C GLY A 68 -13.82 -12.18 -46.22
N ARG A 69 -14.19 -11.54 -45.10
CA ARG A 69 -13.25 -11.29 -43.99
C ARG A 69 -12.66 -12.58 -43.40
N PHE A 70 -13.51 -13.59 -43.22
CA PHE A 70 -13.02 -14.88 -42.70
C PHE A 70 -12.14 -15.64 -43.71
N ALA A 71 -12.44 -15.58 -45.00
CA ALA A 71 -11.63 -16.19 -46.04
C ALA A 71 -10.19 -15.64 -46.03
N VAL A 72 -10.03 -14.33 -45.77
CA VAL A 72 -8.72 -13.66 -45.73
C VAL A 72 -8.04 -13.83 -44.36
N HIS A 73 -8.76 -13.64 -43.27
CA HIS A 73 -8.15 -13.52 -41.95
C HIS A 73 -8.43 -14.69 -40.99
N GLY A 74 -9.26 -15.65 -41.40
CA GLY A 74 -9.66 -16.77 -40.53
C GLY A 74 -10.44 -16.30 -39.28
N ILE A 75 -10.24 -16.98 -38.17
CA ILE A 75 -10.92 -16.63 -36.87
C ILE A 75 -10.79 -15.15 -36.47
N PRO A 76 -9.60 -14.50 -36.55
CA PRO A 76 -9.51 -13.06 -36.30
C PRO A 76 -10.46 -12.19 -37.16
N GLY A 77 -10.82 -12.66 -38.35
CA GLY A 77 -11.72 -11.96 -39.26
C GLY A 77 -13.14 -11.74 -38.79
N ILE A 78 -13.63 -12.56 -37.84
CA ILE A 78 -14.99 -12.39 -37.29
C ILE A 78 -15.08 -11.34 -36.16
N PHE A 79 -13.96 -10.87 -35.64
CA PHE A 79 -13.94 -9.81 -34.63
C PHE A 79 -13.98 -8.42 -35.24
N ASP A 80 -14.50 -7.46 -34.47
CA ASP A 80 -14.51 -6.06 -34.89
C ASP A 80 -13.07 -5.51 -34.92
N LYS A 81 -12.78 -4.70 -35.90
CA LYS A 81 -11.54 -3.91 -35.91
C LYS A 81 -11.63 -2.79 -34.86
N PRO A 82 -10.53 -2.38 -34.26
CA PRO A 82 -10.51 -1.17 -33.44
C PRO A 82 -11.10 0.01 -34.25
N ARG A 83 -11.98 0.77 -33.62
CA ARG A 83 -12.52 1.98 -34.22
C ARG A 83 -11.60 3.14 -33.89
N SER A 84 -11.45 4.11 -34.77
CA SER A 84 -10.61 5.30 -34.57
C SER A 84 -11.03 6.15 -33.36
N GLY A 85 -12.27 6.00 -32.89
CA GLY A 85 -12.80 6.81 -31.81
C GLY A 85 -12.92 8.28 -32.14
N ARG A 86 -13.16 9.11 -31.13
CA ARG A 86 -13.11 10.56 -31.24
C ARG A 86 -11.65 10.99 -31.36
N PRO A 87 -11.29 11.89 -32.30
CA PRO A 87 -9.94 12.44 -32.39
C PRO A 87 -9.47 13.04 -31.05
N GLU A 88 -8.22 12.83 -30.71
CA GLU A 88 -7.64 13.41 -29.50
C GLU A 88 -7.58 14.94 -29.64
N THR A 89 -8.21 15.65 -28.72
CA THR A 89 -8.20 17.12 -28.65
C THR A 89 -6.85 17.65 -28.15
N HIS A 90 -6.13 16.85 -27.36
CA HIS A 90 -4.84 17.22 -26.76
C HIS A 90 -3.78 16.20 -27.18
N GLY A 91 -2.91 16.60 -28.08
CA GLY A 91 -1.81 15.78 -28.58
C GLY A 91 -0.73 15.50 -27.51
N PRO A 92 0.29 14.68 -27.88
CA PRO A 92 1.35 14.26 -26.96
C PRO A 92 2.06 15.40 -26.24
N SER A 93 2.32 16.52 -26.92
CA SER A 93 3.00 17.70 -26.35
C SER A 93 2.19 18.35 -25.22
N ALA A 94 0.87 18.49 -25.39
CA ALA A 94 0.00 19.05 -24.35
C ALA A 94 -0.12 18.10 -23.14
N ARG A 95 -0.15 16.80 -23.38
CA ARG A 95 -0.14 15.77 -22.32
C ARG A 95 1.17 15.80 -21.55
N LEU A 96 2.31 15.89 -22.25
CA LEU A 96 3.64 16.02 -21.63
C LEU A 96 3.75 17.30 -20.79
N ALA A 97 3.24 18.43 -21.28
CA ALA A 97 3.20 19.69 -20.54
C ALA A 97 2.42 19.57 -19.22
N ALA A 98 1.30 18.82 -19.21
CA ALA A 98 0.54 18.57 -17.99
C ALA A 98 1.34 17.74 -16.97
N VAL A 99 2.05 16.72 -17.43
CA VAL A 99 2.91 15.89 -16.58
C VAL A 99 4.09 16.69 -16.06
N ALA A 100 4.78 17.44 -16.92
CA ALA A 100 5.92 18.29 -16.55
C ALA A 100 5.50 19.34 -15.50
N THR A 101 4.35 20.00 -15.68
CA THR A 101 3.82 20.91 -14.67
C THR A 101 3.56 20.21 -13.35
N ALA A 102 2.94 19.03 -13.37
CA ALA A 102 2.61 18.27 -12.16
C ALA A 102 3.84 17.80 -11.36
N THR A 103 4.98 17.67 -12.02
CA THR A 103 6.26 17.24 -11.43
C THR A 103 7.24 18.39 -11.16
N SER A 104 6.88 19.62 -11.51
CA SER A 104 7.65 20.82 -11.19
C SER A 104 7.36 21.32 -9.77
N VAL A 105 8.18 22.26 -9.29
CA VAL A 105 7.94 22.97 -8.03
C VAL A 105 6.62 23.74 -8.13
N PRO A 106 5.71 23.61 -7.15
CA PRO A 106 4.49 24.39 -7.12
C PRO A 106 4.77 25.89 -6.97
N PRO A 107 3.81 26.77 -7.29
CA PRO A 107 3.94 28.20 -7.04
C PRO A 107 4.11 28.52 -5.54
N ASP A 108 4.65 29.69 -5.24
CA ASP A 108 4.82 30.18 -3.87
C ASP A 108 3.51 30.12 -3.07
N GLY A 109 3.59 29.63 -1.85
CA GLY A 109 2.44 29.44 -0.96
C GLY A 109 1.69 28.12 -1.14
N GLU A 110 2.07 27.30 -2.12
CA GLU A 110 1.46 25.98 -2.36
C GLU A 110 2.45 24.84 -2.10
N SER A 111 2.00 23.78 -1.44
CA SER A 111 2.84 22.60 -1.16
C SER A 111 2.76 21.50 -2.23
N SER A 112 1.78 21.57 -3.12
CA SER A 112 1.59 20.59 -4.19
C SER A 112 0.70 21.13 -5.32
N TRP A 113 0.89 20.62 -6.52
CA TRP A 113 0.02 20.90 -7.65
C TRP A 113 -1.34 20.21 -7.49
N SER A 114 -2.43 20.96 -7.54
CA SER A 114 -3.76 20.42 -7.74
C SER A 114 -4.11 20.34 -9.24
N GLN A 115 -5.03 19.44 -9.60
CA GLN A 115 -5.50 19.34 -11.00
C GLN A 115 -6.11 20.66 -11.54
N ALA A 116 -6.74 21.44 -10.66
CA ALA A 116 -7.31 22.74 -11.02
C ALA A 116 -6.22 23.77 -11.31
N MET A 117 -5.16 23.80 -10.49
CA MET A 117 -4.00 24.68 -10.70
C MET A 117 -3.27 24.35 -12.00
N ILE A 118 -3.04 23.05 -12.25
CA ILE A 118 -2.42 22.60 -13.51
C ILE A 118 -3.27 23.03 -14.70
N ALA A 119 -4.59 22.82 -14.65
CA ALA A 119 -5.48 23.22 -15.73
C ALA A 119 -5.47 24.74 -15.99
N ARG A 120 -5.40 25.56 -14.94
CA ARG A 120 -5.26 27.03 -15.03
C ARG A 120 -3.92 27.40 -15.65
N HIS A 121 -2.82 26.86 -15.14
CA HIS A 121 -1.47 27.12 -15.63
C HIS A 121 -1.29 26.76 -17.12
N LEU A 122 -1.87 25.63 -17.55
CA LEU A 122 -1.84 25.22 -18.95
C LEU A 122 -2.69 26.15 -19.84
N ARG A 123 -3.81 26.65 -19.32
CA ARG A 123 -4.65 27.62 -20.05
C ARG A 123 -3.92 28.95 -20.30
N GLU A 124 -3.20 29.44 -19.30
CA GLU A 124 -2.37 30.64 -19.40
C GLU A 124 -1.27 30.51 -20.46
N ARG A 125 -0.85 29.27 -20.77
CA ARG A 125 0.10 28.95 -21.83
C ARG A 125 -0.53 28.53 -23.16
N GLY A 126 -1.83 28.81 -23.36
CA GLY A 126 -2.56 28.46 -24.58
C GLY A 126 -2.90 26.96 -24.73
N LEU A 127 -2.65 26.14 -23.73
CA LEU A 127 -2.94 24.71 -23.73
C LEU A 127 -4.23 24.45 -22.93
N GLY A 128 -5.39 24.87 -23.49
CA GLY A 128 -6.68 24.81 -22.80
C GLY A 128 -7.17 23.41 -22.43
N MET A 129 -6.66 22.85 -21.34
CA MET A 129 -7.03 21.53 -20.87
C MET A 129 -7.99 21.63 -19.67
N SER A 130 -9.07 20.84 -19.66
CA SER A 130 -10.00 20.80 -18.51
C SER A 130 -9.38 20.05 -17.32
N ARG A 131 -9.85 20.37 -16.09
CA ARG A 131 -9.44 19.65 -14.86
C ARG A 131 -9.60 18.13 -15.01
N ALA A 132 -10.73 17.68 -15.58
CA ALA A 132 -11.00 16.25 -15.75
C ALA A 132 -10.02 15.61 -16.75
N THR A 133 -9.62 16.34 -17.79
CA THR A 133 -8.62 15.88 -18.76
C THR A 133 -7.23 15.81 -18.13
N VAL A 134 -6.83 16.82 -17.34
CA VAL A 134 -5.59 16.78 -16.53
C VAL A 134 -5.59 15.54 -15.64
N GLY A 135 -6.69 15.28 -14.92
CA GLY A 135 -6.80 14.11 -14.05
C GLY A 135 -6.57 12.79 -14.79
N ARG A 136 -7.14 12.64 -16.00
CA ARG A 136 -6.92 11.44 -16.83
C ARG A 136 -5.46 11.32 -17.31
N VAL A 137 -4.89 12.41 -17.79
CA VAL A 137 -3.49 12.45 -18.23
C VAL A 137 -2.53 12.06 -17.10
N LEU A 138 -2.74 12.59 -15.89
CA LEU A 138 -1.92 12.24 -14.71
C LEU A 138 -2.13 10.78 -14.26
N ALA A 139 -3.35 10.27 -14.37
CA ALA A 139 -3.64 8.87 -14.06
C ALA A 139 -2.92 7.92 -15.04
N ASP A 140 -3.00 8.21 -16.34
CA ASP A 140 -2.31 7.46 -17.39
C ASP A 140 -0.78 7.48 -17.21
N ALA A 141 -0.23 8.61 -16.76
CA ALA A 141 1.19 8.79 -16.46
C ALA A 141 1.59 8.27 -15.06
N HIS A 142 0.67 7.72 -14.28
CA HIS A 142 0.87 7.30 -12.87
C HIS A 142 1.41 8.41 -11.94
N VAL A 143 1.19 9.67 -12.27
CA VAL A 143 1.61 10.84 -11.48
C VAL A 143 0.51 11.25 -10.50
N ARG A 144 0.87 11.40 -9.23
CA ARG A 144 -0.03 11.80 -8.15
C ARG A 144 0.60 12.90 -7.30
N PRO A 145 0.54 14.18 -7.72
CA PRO A 145 1.25 15.29 -7.06
C PRO A 145 0.91 15.47 -5.57
N HIS A 146 -0.32 15.13 -5.17
CA HIS A 146 -0.80 15.19 -3.80
C HIS A 146 -0.31 14.05 -2.90
N LYS A 147 0.38 13.04 -3.45
CA LYS A 147 0.93 11.92 -2.66
C LYS A 147 2.42 12.13 -2.43
N VAL A 148 2.75 12.54 -1.23
CA VAL A 148 4.13 12.63 -0.76
C VAL A 148 4.45 11.37 0.06
N ARG A 149 5.54 10.71 -0.25
CA ARG A 149 6.13 9.68 0.59
C ARG A 149 7.40 10.23 1.20
N GLY A 150 7.47 10.22 2.52
CA GLY A 150 8.73 10.50 3.20
C GLY A 150 9.78 9.47 2.79
N TRP A 151 11.00 9.92 2.59
CA TRP A 151 12.17 9.06 2.41
C TRP A 151 13.31 9.60 3.28
N LEU A 152 14.18 8.72 3.70
CA LEU A 152 15.33 9.07 4.49
C LEU A 152 16.58 9.01 3.63
N ASN A 153 17.35 10.09 3.59
CA ASN A 153 18.70 10.04 3.06
C ASN A 153 19.61 9.36 4.09
N ARG A 154 20.14 8.19 3.75
CA ARG A 154 20.95 7.35 4.64
C ARG A 154 22.45 7.65 4.53
N ALA A 155 22.82 8.63 3.71
CA ALA A 155 24.23 8.93 3.44
C ALA A 155 25.01 9.46 4.65
N ASP A 156 24.32 9.96 5.68
CA ASP A 156 24.94 10.66 6.82
C ASP A 156 25.23 9.77 8.03
N ASP A 157 24.86 8.48 8.00
CA ASP A 157 25.19 7.52 9.08
C ASP A 157 25.89 6.28 8.50
N PRO A 158 27.22 6.24 8.49
CA PRO A 158 27.98 5.07 8.01
C PRO A 158 27.67 3.78 8.76
N SER A 159 27.21 3.89 10.02
CA SER A 159 26.84 2.74 10.84
C SER A 159 25.39 2.27 10.66
N PHE A 160 24.59 2.96 9.81
CA PHE A 160 23.18 2.67 9.66
C PHE A 160 22.90 1.20 9.31
N TRP A 161 23.56 0.71 8.26
CA TRP A 161 23.32 -0.66 7.79
C TRP A 161 23.77 -1.71 8.79
N ALA A 162 24.91 -1.52 9.43
CA ALA A 162 25.43 -2.42 10.45
C ALA A 162 24.46 -2.53 11.65
N ARG A 163 23.94 -1.38 12.12
CA ARG A 163 22.95 -1.34 13.21
C ARG A 163 21.61 -1.92 12.79
N ALA A 164 21.11 -1.58 11.60
CA ALA A 164 19.87 -2.13 11.07
C ALA A 164 19.95 -3.65 10.93
N GLY A 165 21.04 -4.18 10.37
CA GLY A 165 21.31 -5.60 10.28
C GLY A 165 21.37 -6.28 11.64
N ALA A 166 22.01 -5.66 12.64
CA ALA A 166 22.08 -6.18 13.99
C ALA A 166 20.67 -6.36 14.61
N VAL A 167 19.80 -5.33 14.48
CA VAL A 167 18.40 -5.41 14.94
C VAL A 167 17.62 -6.48 14.20
N CYS A 168 17.73 -6.55 12.86
CA CYS A 168 17.03 -7.55 12.05
C CYS A 168 17.45 -8.98 12.42
N ARG A 169 18.74 -9.22 12.60
CA ARG A 169 19.25 -10.54 13.02
C ARG A 169 18.71 -10.98 14.38
N LEU A 170 18.56 -10.05 15.34
CA LEU A 170 17.94 -10.35 16.63
C LEU A 170 16.49 -10.77 16.48
N TYR A 171 15.72 -10.11 15.62
CA TYR A 171 14.31 -10.47 15.39
C TYR A 171 14.15 -11.80 14.65
N LEU A 172 15.04 -12.08 13.69
CA LEU A 172 14.98 -13.31 12.90
C LEU A 172 15.53 -14.53 13.65
N ASN A 173 16.59 -14.31 14.45
CA ASN A 173 17.30 -15.37 15.15
C ASN A 173 17.60 -14.95 16.60
N PRO A 174 16.59 -14.94 17.47
CA PRO A 174 16.79 -14.56 18.87
C PRO A 174 17.76 -15.51 19.57
N PRO A 175 18.74 -15.00 20.35
CA PRO A 175 19.70 -15.83 21.04
C PRO A 175 19.02 -16.77 22.06
N PRO A 176 19.41 -18.04 22.13
CA PRO A 176 18.85 -18.98 23.10
C PRO A 176 18.96 -18.49 24.55
N GLY A 177 17.94 -18.73 25.37
CA GLY A 177 17.91 -18.28 26.76
C GLY A 177 17.86 -16.79 26.96
N THR A 178 17.43 -16.02 25.92
CA THR A 178 17.34 -14.57 25.95
C THR A 178 15.92 -14.12 25.62
N VAL A 179 15.36 -13.24 26.46
CA VAL A 179 14.11 -12.54 26.17
C VAL A 179 14.45 -11.24 25.43
N LEU A 180 13.98 -11.09 24.21
CA LEU A 180 14.10 -9.84 23.47
C LEU A 180 12.97 -8.90 23.88
N VAL A 181 13.32 -7.71 24.32
CA VAL A 181 12.36 -6.69 24.75
C VAL A 181 12.54 -5.44 23.92
N SER A 182 11.52 -5.07 23.14
CA SER A 182 11.47 -3.82 22.39
C SER A 182 10.76 -2.77 23.25
N ILE A 183 11.37 -1.60 23.43
CA ILE A 183 10.87 -0.54 24.33
C ILE A 183 10.78 0.77 23.54
N ASP A 184 9.70 1.53 23.80
CA ASP A 184 9.54 2.90 23.29
C ASP A 184 8.47 3.67 24.08
N GLU A 185 8.37 4.98 23.88
CA GLU A 185 7.38 5.83 24.48
C GLU A 185 6.38 6.38 23.44
N LYS A 186 5.12 6.46 23.85
CA LYS A 186 4.10 7.21 23.13
C LYS A 186 3.63 8.39 23.97
N THR A 187 4.10 9.56 23.59
CA THR A 187 3.83 10.80 24.31
C THR A 187 2.64 11.55 23.75
N GLY A 188 2.02 12.43 24.57
CA GLY A 188 1.01 13.37 24.12
C GLY A 188 -0.31 12.75 23.66
N ILE A 189 -0.68 11.57 24.16
CA ILE A 189 -1.97 10.94 23.86
C ILE A 189 -3.08 11.78 24.45
N GLN A 190 -3.97 12.33 23.62
CA GLN A 190 -5.01 13.24 24.07
C GLN A 190 -6.22 12.49 24.60
N ALA A 191 -6.61 12.79 25.86
CA ALA A 191 -7.90 12.39 26.40
C ALA A 191 -8.98 13.35 25.87
N LYS A 192 -9.91 12.82 25.06
CA LYS A 192 -11.00 13.58 24.44
C LYS A 192 -12.32 12.83 24.65
N SER A 193 -13.35 13.53 25.11
CA SER A 193 -14.72 13.03 25.07
C SER A 193 -15.56 13.81 24.07
N ARG A 194 -16.64 13.21 23.59
CA ARG A 194 -17.64 13.91 22.78
C ARG A 194 -18.73 14.45 23.69
N THR A 195 -19.34 15.58 23.31
CA THR A 195 -20.45 16.19 24.05
C THR A 195 -21.73 15.35 23.92
N HIS A 196 -21.90 14.69 22.77
CA HIS A 196 -23.01 13.79 22.50
C HIS A 196 -22.52 12.40 22.06
N PRO A 197 -23.27 11.34 22.33
CA PRO A 197 -22.89 9.97 21.92
C PRO A 197 -22.88 9.83 20.40
N ASP A 198 -22.00 8.95 19.92
CA ASP A 198 -21.94 8.58 18.51
C ASP A 198 -23.28 7.89 18.09
N ILE A 199 -23.75 8.18 16.88
CA ILE A 199 -24.93 7.53 16.30
C ILE A 199 -24.43 6.30 15.51
N PRO A 200 -24.84 5.08 15.89
CA PRO A 200 -24.44 3.86 15.16
C PRO A 200 -24.87 3.88 13.70
N GLY A 201 -24.05 3.26 12.85
CA GLY A 201 -24.38 3.04 11.45
C GLY A 201 -25.58 2.08 11.30
N ARG A 202 -26.36 2.25 10.22
CA ARG A 202 -27.46 1.39 9.81
C ARG A 202 -27.32 1.04 8.33
N PRO A 203 -27.98 -0.01 7.82
CA PRO A 203 -27.96 -0.29 6.40
C PRO A 203 -28.31 0.94 5.56
N GLY A 204 -27.41 1.31 4.62
CA GLY A 204 -27.54 2.50 3.79
C GLY A 204 -27.21 3.85 4.46
N ARG A 205 -26.77 3.85 5.71
CA ARG A 205 -26.35 5.07 6.45
C ARG A 205 -25.11 4.80 7.26
N ASP A 206 -24.07 5.62 7.06
CA ASP A 206 -22.85 5.58 7.85
C ASP A 206 -23.10 5.99 9.31
N ALA A 207 -22.24 5.50 10.22
CA ALA A 207 -22.19 5.98 11.60
C ALA A 207 -21.82 7.47 11.61
N ARG A 208 -22.45 8.23 12.49
CA ARG A 208 -22.17 9.66 12.69
C ARG A 208 -21.50 9.86 14.01
N ARG A 209 -20.45 10.66 14.02
CA ARG A 209 -19.72 11.06 15.20
C ARG A 209 -19.84 12.56 15.39
N GLU A 210 -20.04 12.97 16.65
CA GLU A 210 -20.02 14.37 17.05
C GLU A 210 -18.72 15.03 16.60
N PHE A 211 -18.82 16.21 16.00
CA PHE A 211 -17.68 16.99 15.59
C PHE A 211 -16.98 17.65 16.79
N GLU A 212 -17.78 18.22 17.70
CA GLU A 212 -17.26 18.88 18.88
C GLU A 212 -16.73 17.89 19.92
N TYR A 213 -15.71 18.30 20.64
CA TYR A 213 -15.10 17.49 21.68
C TYR A 213 -14.52 18.33 22.80
N VAL A 214 -14.52 17.77 24.01
CA VAL A 214 -13.87 18.32 25.19
C VAL A 214 -12.51 17.67 25.35
N ARG A 215 -11.50 18.48 25.67
CA ARG A 215 -10.13 18.00 25.95
C ARG A 215 -9.94 17.93 27.47
N HIS A 216 -9.46 16.76 27.92
CA HIS A 216 -9.19 16.47 29.32
C HIS A 216 -7.68 16.38 29.64
N GLY A 217 -6.83 16.90 28.73
CA GLY A 217 -5.38 16.85 28.85
C GLY A 217 -4.75 15.68 28.09
N THR A 218 -3.50 15.39 28.40
CA THR A 218 -2.70 14.36 27.72
C THR A 218 -2.15 13.33 28.69
N VAL A 219 -1.93 12.13 28.18
CA VAL A 219 -1.22 11.03 28.85
C VAL A 219 -0.03 10.64 28.00
N SER A 220 1.09 10.33 28.63
CA SER A 220 2.23 9.67 27.99
C SER A 220 2.39 8.29 28.59
N ILE A 221 2.75 7.31 27.77
CA ILE A 221 3.01 5.95 28.20
C ILE A 221 4.39 5.51 27.76
N ILE A 222 5.01 4.64 28.53
CA ILE A 222 6.13 3.82 28.11
C ILE A 222 5.65 2.37 27.95
N ALA A 223 6.10 1.69 26.93
CA ALA A 223 5.71 0.32 26.68
C ALA A 223 6.92 -0.57 26.36
N ALA A 224 6.85 -1.81 26.83
CA ALA A 224 7.84 -2.85 26.59
C ALA A 224 7.14 -4.09 26.02
N MET A 225 7.61 -4.57 24.88
CA MET A 225 7.08 -5.76 24.21
C MET A 225 8.10 -6.90 24.29
N ASN A 226 7.68 -8.04 24.81
CA ASN A 226 8.38 -9.29 24.60
C ASN A 226 8.21 -9.73 23.13
N VAL A 227 9.28 -9.62 22.36
CA VAL A 227 9.22 -9.84 20.90
C VAL A 227 8.85 -11.28 20.56
N THR A 228 9.30 -12.25 21.36
CA THR A 228 9.08 -13.68 21.11
C THR A 228 7.68 -14.16 21.52
N ALA A 229 7.05 -13.51 22.48
CA ALA A 229 5.67 -13.79 22.89
C ALA A 229 4.64 -12.84 22.24
N GLY A 230 5.07 -11.63 21.87
CA GLY A 230 4.19 -10.56 21.41
C GLY A 230 3.45 -9.83 22.53
N GLU A 231 3.68 -10.21 23.79
CA GLU A 231 3.07 -9.62 24.98
C GLU A 231 3.64 -8.23 25.27
N VAL A 232 2.80 -7.34 25.76
CA VAL A 232 3.16 -5.95 26.04
C VAL A 232 2.84 -5.58 27.49
N ILE A 233 3.74 -4.83 28.09
CA ILE A 233 3.51 -4.09 29.31
C ILE A 233 3.50 -2.61 28.94
N ALA A 234 2.47 -1.87 29.33
CA ALA A 234 2.37 -0.43 29.11
C ALA A 234 2.02 0.27 30.41
N GLN A 235 2.71 1.37 30.70
CA GLN A 235 2.52 2.17 31.90
C GLN A 235 2.42 3.65 31.56
N ARG A 236 1.53 4.37 32.27
CA ARG A 236 1.54 5.83 32.23
C ARG A 236 2.81 6.36 32.88
N ILE A 237 3.37 7.38 32.27
CA ILE A 237 4.52 8.11 32.78
C ILE A 237 4.19 9.60 32.92
N ALA A 238 4.68 10.18 34.01
CA ALA A 238 4.57 11.64 34.23
C ALA A 238 5.63 12.40 33.43
N ARG A 239 6.81 11.83 33.31
CA ARG A 239 7.95 12.38 32.57
C ARG A 239 8.68 11.26 31.82
N ASN A 240 9.20 11.62 30.64
CA ASN A 240 10.10 10.77 29.90
C ASN A 240 11.54 11.09 30.32
N ASP A 241 11.99 10.49 31.41
CA ASP A 241 13.31 10.67 32.00
C ASP A 241 13.97 9.35 32.38
N SER A 242 15.24 9.39 32.72
CA SER A 242 16.02 8.20 33.07
C SER A 242 15.52 7.50 34.34
N VAL A 243 14.94 8.23 35.28
CA VAL A 243 14.39 7.65 36.52
C VAL A 243 13.19 6.78 36.21
N THR A 244 12.27 7.30 35.38
CA THR A 244 11.09 6.57 34.91
C THR A 244 11.50 5.35 34.08
N PHE A 245 12.48 5.51 33.19
CA PHE A 245 12.98 4.43 32.37
C PHE A 245 13.64 3.31 33.20
N ILE A 246 14.48 3.67 34.18
CA ILE A 246 15.11 2.69 35.09
C ILE A 246 14.06 1.95 35.93
N ARG A 247 12.96 2.58 36.31
CA ARG A 247 11.86 1.87 37.01
C ARG A 247 11.24 0.81 36.12
N LEU A 248 11.01 1.08 34.83
CA LEU A 248 10.56 0.07 33.88
C LEU A 248 11.56 -1.08 33.79
N LEU A 249 12.86 -0.79 33.66
CA LEU A 249 13.90 -1.82 33.59
C LEU A 249 13.94 -2.68 34.86
N ALA A 250 13.80 -2.07 36.03
CA ALA A 250 13.74 -2.79 37.32
C ALA A 250 12.50 -3.70 37.39
N MET A 251 11.36 -3.27 36.88
CA MET A 251 10.16 -4.11 36.79
C MET A 251 10.37 -5.28 35.83
N LEU A 252 10.99 -5.08 34.67
CA LEU A 252 11.33 -6.16 33.75
C LEU A 252 12.30 -7.16 34.38
N ASP A 253 13.29 -6.68 35.15
CA ASP A 253 14.25 -7.50 35.88
C ASP A 253 13.56 -8.44 36.89
N GLN A 254 12.51 -7.93 37.55
CA GLN A 254 11.72 -8.71 38.53
C GLN A 254 10.73 -9.67 37.85
N SER A 255 10.15 -9.30 36.71
CA SER A 255 9.09 -10.07 36.05
C SER A 255 9.62 -11.19 35.14
N ILE A 256 10.83 -11.06 34.63
CA ILE A 256 11.46 -12.07 33.75
C ILE A 256 12.28 -13.07 34.59
N ALA A 257 12.10 -14.37 34.36
CA ALA A 257 12.75 -15.43 35.11
C ALA A 257 14.28 -15.21 35.26
N PRO A 258 14.85 -15.41 36.46
CA PRO A 258 16.26 -15.06 36.77
C PRO A 258 17.31 -15.74 35.86
N GLY A 259 17.01 -16.93 35.36
CA GLY A 259 17.90 -17.70 34.48
C GLY A 259 17.95 -17.23 33.03
N LEU A 260 17.09 -16.25 32.63
CA LEU A 260 17.03 -15.73 31.27
C LEU A 260 17.80 -14.42 31.16
N ARG A 261 18.51 -14.24 30.05
CA ARG A 261 19.08 -12.95 29.67
C ARG A 261 18.00 -12.04 29.12
N ILE A 262 18.20 -10.72 29.23
CA ILE A 262 17.28 -9.69 28.72
C ILE A 262 18.06 -8.86 27.71
N HIS A 263 17.61 -8.88 26.47
CA HIS A 263 18.19 -8.04 25.43
C HIS A 263 17.20 -6.94 25.02
N LEU A 264 17.60 -5.70 25.26
CA LEU A 264 16.76 -4.52 24.97
C LEU A 264 17.03 -4.03 23.56
N ILE A 265 15.96 -3.73 22.82
CA ILE A 265 15.98 -3.04 21.53
C ILE A 265 15.22 -1.73 21.74
N MET A 266 15.90 -0.61 21.56
CA MET A 266 15.35 0.72 21.80
C MET A 266 16.04 1.77 20.92
N ASP A 267 15.45 2.94 20.83
CA ASP A 267 16.04 4.07 20.13
C ASP A 267 17.14 4.78 20.95
N ASN A 268 17.74 5.82 20.39
CA ASN A 268 18.78 6.60 21.04
C ASN A 268 18.21 7.76 21.88
N GLY A 269 17.01 7.62 22.45
CA GLY A 269 16.40 8.62 23.32
C GLY A 269 17.29 9.02 24.48
N SER A 270 17.14 10.26 24.96
CA SER A 270 17.97 10.79 26.06
C SER A 270 17.81 10.01 27.37
N SER A 271 16.61 9.50 27.64
CA SER A 271 16.29 8.62 28.78
C SER A 271 17.05 7.28 28.65
N HIS A 272 17.15 6.74 27.42
CA HIS A 272 17.77 5.46 27.13
C HIS A 272 19.30 5.51 27.17
N THR A 273 19.88 6.61 26.73
CA THR A 273 21.34 6.79 26.61
C THR A 273 21.96 7.58 27.76
N SER A 274 21.21 7.93 28.77
CA SER A 274 21.69 8.69 29.95
C SER A 274 22.82 7.93 30.69
N LYS A 275 23.67 8.66 31.39
CA LYS A 275 24.71 8.07 32.25
C LYS A 275 24.10 7.13 33.30
N ALA A 276 22.99 7.54 33.91
CA ALA A 276 22.29 6.74 34.92
C ALA A 276 21.76 5.44 34.35
N THR A 277 21.12 5.46 33.18
CA THR A 277 20.59 4.28 32.52
C THR A 277 21.71 3.29 32.15
N ARG A 278 22.80 3.82 31.54
CA ARG A 278 23.97 2.99 31.19
C ARG A 278 24.63 2.36 32.40
N ALA A 279 24.80 3.11 33.49
CA ALA A 279 25.35 2.59 34.74
C ALA A 279 24.43 1.49 35.35
N TRP A 280 23.12 1.71 35.32
CA TRP A 280 22.15 0.73 35.82
C TRP A 280 22.21 -0.60 35.04
N ILE A 281 22.29 -0.52 33.70
CA ILE A 281 22.41 -1.68 32.82
C ILE A 281 23.76 -2.38 33.01
N ALA A 282 24.85 -1.63 33.07
CA ALA A 282 26.19 -2.18 33.26
C ALA A 282 26.35 -2.96 34.59
N ALA A 283 25.64 -2.55 35.65
CA ALA A 283 25.62 -3.24 36.92
C ALA A 283 24.82 -4.58 36.91
N ARG A 284 24.19 -4.94 35.77
CA ARG A 284 23.34 -6.13 35.66
C ARG A 284 23.71 -6.97 34.45
N PRO A 285 24.58 -7.99 34.63
CA PRO A 285 25.15 -8.76 33.50
C PRO A 285 24.12 -9.50 32.64
N ARG A 286 22.87 -9.70 33.13
CA ARG A 286 21.80 -10.32 32.35
C ARG A 286 21.20 -9.37 31.29
N PHE A 287 21.48 -8.05 31.37
CA PHE A 287 20.99 -7.07 30.43
C PHE A 287 22.02 -6.80 29.34
N SER A 288 21.55 -6.69 28.13
CA SER A 288 22.28 -6.22 26.96
C SER A 288 21.42 -5.31 26.09
N VAL A 289 22.00 -4.49 25.26
CA VAL A 289 21.27 -3.46 24.50
C VAL A 289 21.73 -3.41 23.06
N THR A 290 20.78 -3.27 22.15
CA THR A 290 21.01 -2.85 20.77
C THR A 290 20.17 -1.60 20.48
N TYR A 291 20.84 -0.52 20.10
CA TYR A 291 20.18 0.72 19.71
C TYR A 291 19.84 0.69 18.23
N THR A 292 18.61 1.12 17.88
CA THR A 292 18.24 1.32 16.48
C THR A 292 19.06 2.44 15.84
N PRO A 293 19.26 2.44 14.53
CA PRO A 293 19.88 3.58 13.84
C PRO A 293 19.06 4.86 14.06
N LYS A 294 19.70 6.00 14.00
CA LYS A 294 19.00 7.30 14.03
C LYS A 294 17.95 7.35 12.92
N HIS A 295 16.81 7.97 13.18
CA HIS A 295 15.69 8.10 12.25
C HIS A 295 15.11 6.77 11.72
N ALA A 296 15.34 5.66 12.41
CA ALA A 296 14.84 4.34 12.05
C ALA A 296 13.91 3.75 13.13
N SER A 297 13.02 4.56 13.70
CA SER A 297 12.01 4.10 14.69
C SER A 297 11.18 2.91 14.17
N TRP A 298 10.95 2.83 12.86
CA TRP A 298 10.26 1.70 12.22
C TRP A 298 10.96 0.33 12.43
N LEU A 299 12.25 0.32 12.79
CA LEU A 299 12.97 -0.89 13.22
C LEU A 299 12.61 -1.29 14.67
N ASN A 300 12.02 -0.40 15.45
CA ASN A 300 11.56 -0.70 16.79
C ASN A 300 10.18 -1.36 16.73
N ILE A 301 10.10 -2.69 16.94
CA ILE A 301 8.88 -3.47 16.67
C ILE A 301 7.70 -3.08 17.57
N ILE A 302 7.93 -2.47 18.75
CA ILE A 302 6.86 -1.97 19.63
C ILE A 302 5.98 -0.92 18.93
N GLU A 303 6.47 -0.22 17.92
CA GLU A 303 5.71 0.72 17.11
C GLU A 303 4.51 0.07 16.40
N GLN A 304 4.61 -1.23 16.10
CA GLN A 304 3.49 -1.99 15.55
C GLN A 304 2.34 -2.05 16.57
N TRP A 305 2.66 -2.28 17.85
CA TRP A 305 1.66 -2.27 18.90
C TRP A 305 1.06 -0.87 19.10
N PHE A 306 1.85 0.20 19.10
CA PHE A 306 1.34 1.56 19.15
C PHE A 306 0.41 1.88 17.97
N SER A 307 0.68 1.33 16.80
CA SER A 307 -0.21 1.44 15.63
C SER A 307 -1.53 0.70 15.86
N VAL A 308 -1.51 -0.48 16.47
CA VAL A 308 -2.71 -1.25 16.83
C VAL A 308 -3.52 -0.53 17.91
N LEU A 309 -2.88 -0.06 18.99
CA LEU A 309 -3.48 0.76 20.04
C LEU A 309 -4.18 1.99 19.46
N THR A 310 -3.47 2.72 18.60
CA THR A 310 -4.01 3.93 17.96
C THR A 310 -5.24 3.60 17.10
N ARG A 311 -5.17 2.57 16.29
CA ARG A 311 -6.24 2.19 15.36
C ARG A 311 -7.47 1.64 16.08
N LYS A 312 -7.26 0.79 17.10
CA LYS A 312 -8.35 0.07 17.77
C LYS A 312 -8.97 0.85 18.93
N LEU A 313 -8.16 1.63 19.66
CA LEU A 313 -8.62 2.37 20.84
C LEU A 313 -8.60 3.89 20.63
N LEU A 314 -7.42 4.49 20.38
CA LEU A 314 -7.23 5.93 20.48
C LEU A 314 -7.95 6.73 19.40
N ARG A 315 -7.99 6.21 18.17
CA ARG A 315 -8.56 6.93 17.00
C ARG A 315 -10.04 7.23 17.15
N ARG A 316 -10.79 6.31 17.77
CA ARG A 316 -12.25 6.40 17.92
C ARG A 316 -12.73 6.34 19.37
N GLY A 317 -11.82 6.19 20.34
CA GLY A 317 -12.14 6.18 21.75
C GLY A 317 -12.71 7.53 22.23
N GLY A 318 -13.53 7.48 23.26
CA GLY A 318 -13.97 8.64 24.05
C GLY A 318 -13.41 8.48 25.46
N PHE A 319 -12.76 9.54 25.97
CA PHE A 319 -12.07 9.51 27.25
C PHE A 319 -12.47 10.73 28.05
N THR A 320 -13.10 10.51 29.20
CA THR A 320 -13.68 11.56 30.05
C THR A 320 -12.68 12.22 31.01
N SER A 321 -11.51 11.59 31.18
CA SER A 321 -10.40 12.10 31.98
C SER A 321 -9.07 11.46 31.52
N ARG A 322 -7.95 11.93 32.07
CA ARG A 322 -6.64 11.28 31.88
C ARG A 322 -6.62 9.88 32.53
N ASP A 323 -7.26 9.73 33.65
CA ASP A 323 -7.29 8.45 34.38
C ASP A 323 -8.21 7.44 33.67
N ASP A 324 -9.31 7.89 33.08
CA ASP A 324 -10.13 7.05 32.19
C ASP A 324 -9.35 6.60 30.97
N LEU A 325 -8.58 7.47 30.31
CA LEU A 325 -7.71 7.10 29.20
C LEU A 325 -6.68 6.04 29.63
N GLU A 326 -6.04 6.21 30.77
CA GLU A 326 -5.09 5.25 31.34
C GLU A 326 -5.77 3.89 31.60
N ALA A 327 -6.92 3.89 32.26
CA ALA A 327 -7.68 2.66 32.56
C ALA A 327 -8.05 1.92 31.26
N GLN A 328 -8.49 2.64 30.24
CA GLN A 328 -8.84 2.04 28.93
C GLN A 328 -7.61 1.50 28.19
N ILE A 329 -6.44 2.17 28.26
CA ILE A 329 -5.17 1.66 27.70
C ILE A 329 -4.76 0.38 28.43
N THR A 330 -4.88 0.34 29.77
CA THR A 330 -4.56 -0.83 30.58
C THR A 330 -5.48 -2.01 30.22
N ALA A 331 -6.79 -1.78 30.18
CA ALA A 331 -7.76 -2.81 29.81
C ALA A 331 -7.52 -3.32 28.37
N PHE A 332 -7.19 -2.42 27.43
CA PHE A 332 -6.80 -2.80 26.09
C PHE A 332 -5.57 -3.67 26.07
N THR A 333 -4.52 -3.33 26.84
CA THR A 333 -3.27 -4.07 26.91
C THR A 333 -3.49 -5.48 27.46
N VAL A 334 -4.28 -5.59 28.54
CA VAL A 334 -4.67 -6.90 29.10
C VAL A 334 -5.46 -7.74 28.10
N SER A 335 -6.40 -7.14 27.40
CA SER A 335 -7.18 -7.83 26.35
C SER A 335 -6.31 -8.24 25.16
N TYR A 336 -5.38 -7.39 24.74
CA TYR A 336 -4.42 -7.66 23.67
C TYR A 336 -3.53 -8.87 24.04
N ASN A 337 -3.02 -8.91 25.25
CA ASN A 337 -2.12 -9.98 25.72
C ASN A 337 -2.80 -11.35 25.74
N LYS A 338 -4.12 -11.45 25.92
CA LYS A 338 -4.84 -12.73 25.85
C LYS A 338 -4.70 -13.44 24.49
N THR A 339 -4.47 -12.69 23.43
CA THR A 339 -4.31 -13.19 22.07
C THR A 339 -3.00 -12.77 21.43
N ALA A 340 -2.03 -12.37 22.25
CA ALA A 340 -0.72 -11.96 21.77
C ALA A 340 -0.03 -13.13 21.07
N HIS A 341 0.69 -12.79 20.03
CA HIS A 341 1.53 -13.72 19.28
C HIS A 341 2.73 -12.96 18.71
N PRO A 342 3.84 -13.64 18.42
CA PRO A 342 5.01 -13.00 17.84
C PRO A 342 4.70 -12.28 16.54
N TRP A 343 5.21 -11.07 16.40
CA TRP A 343 5.14 -10.34 15.13
C TRP A 343 6.14 -10.96 14.15
N LYS A 344 5.65 -11.30 12.94
CA LYS A 344 6.52 -11.82 11.88
C LYS A 344 7.33 -10.66 11.27
N TRP A 345 8.61 -10.61 11.62
CA TRP A 345 9.53 -9.66 11.01
C TRP A 345 9.84 -10.11 9.58
N LYS A 346 9.70 -9.20 8.61
CA LYS A 346 9.87 -9.49 7.18
C LYS A 346 10.99 -8.69 6.53
N TYR A 347 11.44 -7.63 7.19
CA TYR A 347 12.46 -6.77 6.63
C TYR A 347 13.86 -7.35 6.86
N ASP A 348 14.62 -7.44 5.78
CA ASP A 348 16.02 -7.88 5.77
C ASP A 348 16.90 -6.69 5.40
N ALA A 349 17.60 -6.13 6.37
CA ALA A 349 18.45 -4.97 6.20
C ALA A 349 19.70 -5.31 5.36
N ASP A 350 20.21 -6.52 5.45
CA ASP A 350 21.41 -6.94 4.72
C ASP A 350 21.07 -7.07 3.23
N ALA A 351 19.92 -7.69 2.90
CA ALA A 351 19.42 -7.76 1.53
C ALA A 351 19.06 -6.38 0.95
N ASP A 352 18.52 -5.46 1.76
CA ASP A 352 18.22 -4.09 1.30
C ASP A 352 19.50 -3.27 1.10
N HIS A 353 20.51 -3.48 1.94
CA HIS A 353 21.85 -2.87 1.78
C HIS A 353 22.51 -3.33 0.48
N ALA A 354 22.48 -4.62 0.18
CA ALA A 354 23.01 -5.14 -1.08
C ALA A 354 22.34 -4.45 -2.29
N ARG A 355 21.01 -4.37 -2.30
CA ARG A 355 20.26 -3.65 -3.34
C ARG A 355 20.57 -2.16 -3.40
N TYR A 356 20.88 -1.52 -2.27
CA TYR A 356 21.29 -0.13 -2.23
C TYR A 356 22.64 0.08 -2.90
N LEU A 357 23.63 -0.77 -2.62
CA LEU A 357 24.96 -0.72 -3.22
C LEU A 357 24.93 -0.96 -4.73
N GLU A 358 24.11 -1.91 -5.19
CA GLU A 358 23.88 -2.14 -6.63
C GLU A 358 23.38 -0.89 -7.37
N ARG A 359 22.54 -0.06 -6.72
CA ARG A 359 22.00 1.18 -7.29
C ARG A 359 22.96 2.38 -7.16
N HIS A 360 23.97 2.30 -6.28
CA HIS A 360 24.89 3.39 -5.96
C HIS A 360 26.34 2.89 -5.98
N PRO A 361 26.86 2.41 -7.14
CA PRO A 361 28.17 1.76 -7.22
C PRO A 361 29.36 2.66 -6.83
N GLN A 362 29.22 3.99 -6.89
CA GLN A 362 30.28 4.93 -6.47
C GLN A 362 30.52 4.97 -4.95
N GLN A 363 29.54 4.60 -4.13
CA GLN A 363 29.70 4.56 -2.67
C GLN A 363 30.35 3.26 -2.18
N ASP A 364 30.27 2.18 -2.95
CA ASP A 364 30.94 0.91 -2.63
C ASP A 364 32.47 1.02 -2.74
N SER A 365 32.97 1.84 -3.66
CA SER A 365 34.43 2.07 -3.82
C SER A 365 35.07 2.87 -2.67
N LEU A 366 34.32 3.78 -2.04
CA LEU A 366 34.77 4.55 -0.88
C LEU A 366 34.76 3.73 0.42
N ALA A 367 33.79 2.81 0.56
CA ALA A 367 33.68 1.90 1.72
C ALA A 367 34.76 0.80 1.72
N ARG A 368 35.27 0.42 0.54
CA ARG A 368 36.39 -0.55 0.41
C ARG A 368 37.78 0.09 0.51
N ALA A 369 37.87 1.41 0.44
CA ALA A 369 39.12 2.17 0.50
C ALA A 369 39.39 2.76 1.91
N ALA A 370 38.46 2.64 2.86
CA ALA A 370 38.59 3.05 4.28
C ALA A 370 38.70 1.83 5.19
#